data_e8d73d5fc4c3c2377abfedda14697a38
#
_entry.id   e8d73d5fc4c3c2377abfedda14697a38
#
_cell.length_a   1.000
_cell.length_b   1.000
_cell.length_c   1.000
_cell.angle_alpha   90.00
_cell.angle_beta   90.00
_cell.angle_gamma   90.00
#
_symmetry.space_group_name_H-M   'P 1'
#
loop_
_entity.id
_entity.type
_entity.pdbx_description
1 polymer ?
#
loop_
_entity_poly.entity_id
_entity_poly.type
_entity_poly.pdbx_seq_one_letter_code
_entity_poly.pdbx_strand_id
1 'polypeptide(L)'
;PIISTVIDEEDRFWSIVAEKLRPRLVVASNGYGEDAMGALLAQKVKKRFPCAYVTSFPIVGKGEQYENAGISVDSVPSESPSGGVIKYHISDLLKDLKSGLVRHIFSQLKAWKKLRGEVRTPLCVGDVYLLLHTLWGQGQLPVLVATAKTVYLSGHWRLERFLLKHRCRRVWTRDSETAKELVRSHADAVFAGNPIMDLTCDNNSGYFQWPKEKGARVLLLPGSRQRAYDDMKMLLDAVEILNKKTSCVFVAVIAPSLDIEQLVAAAPGWRLADDGRGIVKNGLRVLFYLGPLVSVATDAHILIGLGGTANQVCAGLGVPVVSIREKGKLVQKKLLGDSEILVSPDPQVLADTAFVILSDSELRQSMGEEGKKRLGGPGALDNVVEYVAREYGWDLRCRVYQKISRIINQGDDIHGSYSTNS
;
A
#
# COMPACT_ATOMS: atom_id res chain seq x y z
N PRO A 1 -57.32 7.13 1.87
CA PRO A 1 -56.54 6.57 3.00
C PRO A 1 -55.97 5.16 2.68
N ILE A 2 -56.80 4.20 2.18
CA ILE A 2 -56.36 2.81 1.96
C ILE A 2 -55.33 2.71 0.83
N ILE A 3 -55.46 3.46 -0.25
CA ILE A 3 -54.53 3.46 -1.39
C ILE A 3 -53.16 4.01 -0.98
N SER A 4 -53.11 5.09 -0.22
CA SER A 4 -51.87 5.63 0.28
C SER A 4 -51.11 4.68 1.21
N THR A 5 -51.83 3.98 2.09
CA THR A 5 -51.25 2.97 2.98
C THR A 5 -50.67 1.77 2.22
N VAL A 6 -51.33 1.31 1.14
CA VAL A 6 -50.82 0.21 0.32
C VAL A 6 -49.57 0.63 -0.45
N ILE A 7 -49.53 1.85 -0.98
CA ILE A 7 -48.36 2.37 -1.71
C ILE A 7 -47.17 2.53 -0.74
N ASP A 8 -47.37 3.08 0.45
CA ASP A 8 -46.33 3.24 1.47
C ASP A 8 -45.75 1.88 1.92
N GLU A 9 -46.57 0.84 1.99
CA GLU A 9 -46.13 -0.54 2.29
C GLU A 9 -45.32 -1.15 1.14
N GLU A 10 -45.72 -0.90 -0.11
CA GLU A 10 -44.98 -1.39 -1.28
C GLU A 10 -43.62 -0.71 -1.43
N ASP A 11 -43.53 0.61 -1.29
CA ASP A 11 -42.29 1.36 -1.32
C ASP A 11 -41.36 0.95 -0.18
N ARG A 12 -41.90 0.72 1.00
CA ARG A 12 -41.15 0.18 2.13
C ARG A 12 -40.60 -1.22 1.84
N PHE A 13 -41.39 -2.09 1.21
CA PHE A 13 -40.95 -3.43 0.80
C PHE A 13 -39.78 -3.34 -0.17
N TRP A 14 -39.91 -2.54 -1.23
CA TRP A 14 -38.88 -2.38 -2.26
C TRP A 14 -37.63 -1.71 -1.71
N SER A 15 -37.74 -0.78 -0.78
CA SER A 15 -36.60 -0.19 -0.07
C SER A 15 -35.81 -1.24 0.71
N ILE A 16 -36.49 -2.14 1.41
CA ILE A 16 -35.86 -3.25 2.13
C ILE A 16 -35.16 -4.22 1.17
N VAL A 17 -35.81 -4.53 0.03
CA VAL A 17 -35.21 -5.40 -1.00
C VAL A 17 -33.99 -4.75 -1.61
N ALA A 18 -34.04 -3.46 -1.95
CA ALA A 18 -32.91 -2.69 -2.46
C ALA A 18 -31.72 -2.73 -1.50
N GLU A 19 -31.95 -2.41 -0.22
CA GLU A 19 -30.88 -2.42 0.79
C GLU A 19 -30.25 -3.81 1.01
N LYS A 20 -31.01 -4.91 0.87
CA LYS A 20 -30.46 -6.27 0.90
C LYS A 20 -29.62 -6.60 -0.32
N LEU A 21 -29.94 -6.03 -1.47
CA LEU A 21 -29.20 -6.22 -2.71
C LEU A 21 -27.94 -5.32 -2.78
N ARG A 22 -27.94 -4.23 -2.05
CA ARG A 22 -26.82 -3.30 -1.98
C ARG A 22 -25.53 -4.03 -1.61
N PRO A 23 -24.46 -3.99 -2.43
CA PRO A 23 -23.18 -4.56 -2.04
C PRO A 23 -22.64 -3.90 -0.77
N ARG A 24 -22.17 -4.71 0.16
CA ARG A 24 -21.62 -4.25 1.44
C ARG A 24 -20.24 -4.85 1.66
N LEU A 25 -19.26 -4.05 2.00
CA LEU A 25 -17.87 -4.43 2.26
C LEU A 25 -17.42 -3.91 3.62
N VAL A 26 -16.65 -4.72 4.32
CA VAL A 26 -15.82 -4.26 5.44
C VAL A 26 -14.36 -4.59 5.14
N VAL A 27 -13.50 -3.57 5.14
CA VAL A 27 -12.06 -3.73 4.98
C VAL A 27 -11.43 -3.72 6.37
N ALA A 28 -10.84 -4.83 6.78
CA ALA A 28 -10.12 -4.93 8.03
C ALA A 28 -8.61 -4.86 7.80
N SER A 29 -7.87 -4.24 8.72
CA SER A 29 -6.42 -4.06 8.65
C SER A 29 -5.79 -4.13 10.04
N ASN A 30 -4.50 -4.46 10.11
CA ASN A 30 -3.80 -4.67 11.39
C ASN A 30 -2.45 -3.95 11.51
N GLY A 31 -2.29 -2.81 10.86
CA GLY A 31 -1.10 -1.97 10.94
C GLY A 31 -1.24 -0.69 10.12
N TYR A 32 -0.40 0.31 10.39
CA TYR A 32 -0.48 1.61 9.70
C TYR A 32 -0.24 1.53 8.19
N GLY A 33 0.65 0.65 7.74
CA GLY A 33 0.88 0.40 6.31
C GLY A 33 -0.28 -0.33 5.67
N GLU A 34 -0.86 -1.27 6.39
CA GLU A 34 -2.03 -2.04 6.01
C GLU A 34 -3.29 -1.15 5.96
N ASP A 35 -3.39 -0.16 6.85
CA ASP A 35 -4.47 0.84 6.83
C ASP A 35 -4.41 1.67 5.55
N ALA A 36 -3.23 2.11 5.12
CA ALA A 36 -3.06 2.85 3.88
C ALA A 36 -3.46 2.00 2.64
N MET A 37 -3.03 0.73 2.60
CA MET A 37 -3.44 -0.20 1.53
C MET A 37 -4.94 -0.48 1.56
N GLY A 38 -5.51 -0.69 2.76
CA GLY A 38 -6.93 -0.92 2.95
C GLY A 38 -7.78 0.28 2.56
N ALA A 39 -7.34 1.49 2.89
CA ALA A 39 -8.01 2.74 2.51
C ALA A 39 -8.01 2.92 0.99
N LEU A 40 -6.87 2.71 0.32
CA LEU A 40 -6.78 2.75 -1.13
C LEU A 40 -7.68 1.69 -1.79
N LEU A 41 -7.69 0.47 -1.26
CA LEU A 41 -8.57 -0.60 -1.74
C LEU A 41 -10.05 -0.23 -1.60
N ALA A 42 -10.45 0.33 -0.45
CA ALA A 42 -11.81 0.81 -0.22
C ALA A 42 -12.21 1.94 -1.19
N GLN A 43 -11.30 2.88 -1.48
CA GLN A 43 -11.51 3.92 -2.48
C GLN A 43 -11.69 3.34 -3.89
N LYS A 44 -10.86 2.37 -4.30
CA LYS A 44 -10.99 1.68 -5.59
C LYS A 44 -12.34 0.96 -5.70
N VAL A 45 -12.79 0.31 -4.61
CA VAL A 45 -14.14 -0.30 -4.56
C VAL A 45 -15.23 0.75 -4.73
N LYS A 46 -15.19 1.87 -4.00
CA LYS A 46 -16.19 2.96 -4.13
C LYS A 46 -16.18 3.59 -5.52
N LYS A 47 -15.01 3.75 -6.13
CA LYS A 47 -14.87 4.26 -7.49
C LYS A 47 -15.52 3.32 -8.52
N ARG A 48 -15.26 2.01 -8.40
CA ARG A 48 -15.82 0.98 -9.29
C ARG A 48 -17.31 0.73 -9.05
N PHE A 49 -17.75 0.81 -7.78
CA PHE A 49 -19.11 0.56 -7.34
C PHE A 49 -19.63 1.69 -6.42
N PRO A 50 -20.05 2.83 -6.99
CA PRO A 50 -20.50 3.98 -6.18
C PRO A 50 -21.70 3.68 -5.28
N CYS A 51 -22.53 2.66 -5.65
CA CYS A 51 -23.65 2.21 -4.83
C CYS A 51 -23.24 1.38 -3.61
N ALA A 52 -22.01 0.85 -3.57
CA ALA A 52 -21.58 -0.05 -2.50
C ALA A 52 -21.46 0.68 -1.15
N TYR A 53 -21.90 0.01 -0.09
CA TYR A 53 -21.66 0.45 1.27
C TYR A 53 -20.32 -0.12 1.76
N VAL A 54 -19.34 0.74 1.94
CA VAL A 54 -17.96 0.37 2.27
C VAL A 54 -17.57 0.98 3.60
N THR A 55 -17.14 0.15 4.52
CA THR A 55 -16.62 0.56 5.84
C THR A 55 -15.27 -0.09 6.11
N SER A 56 -14.61 0.35 7.15
CA SER A 56 -13.33 -0.17 7.59
C SER A 56 -13.34 -0.63 9.04
N PHE A 57 -12.43 -1.56 9.34
CA PHE A 57 -12.22 -2.08 10.68
C PHE A 57 -10.72 -2.24 10.95
N PRO A 58 -9.97 -1.13 11.16
CA PRO A 58 -8.60 -1.20 11.63
C PRO A 58 -8.57 -1.75 13.05
N ILE A 59 -7.79 -2.81 13.30
CA ILE A 59 -7.66 -3.39 14.65
C ILE A 59 -6.52 -2.78 15.46
N VAL A 60 -5.69 -1.97 14.80
CA VAL A 60 -4.59 -1.20 15.38
C VAL A 60 -4.67 0.25 14.91
N GLY A 61 -4.40 1.20 15.81
CA GLY A 61 -4.46 2.62 15.48
C GLY A 61 -5.88 3.20 15.49
N LYS A 62 -6.00 4.42 15.02
CA LYS A 62 -7.25 5.19 14.98
C LYS A 62 -8.00 5.10 13.65
N GLY A 63 -7.36 4.53 12.62
CA GLY A 63 -7.94 4.45 11.29
C GLY A 63 -7.91 5.75 10.48
N GLU A 64 -7.02 6.69 10.82
CA GLU A 64 -6.89 8.01 10.16
C GLU A 64 -6.76 7.91 8.64
N GLN A 65 -6.08 6.87 8.13
CA GLN A 65 -5.94 6.65 6.69
C GLN A 65 -7.29 6.40 6.01
N TYR A 66 -8.20 5.69 6.68
CA TYR A 66 -9.55 5.45 6.17
C TYR A 66 -10.41 6.71 6.25
N GLU A 67 -10.35 7.45 7.35
CA GLU A 67 -11.08 8.71 7.50
C GLU A 67 -10.66 9.74 6.45
N ASN A 68 -9.36 9.90 6.22
CA ASN A 68 -8.81 10.75 5.16
C ASN A 68 -9.24 10.30 3.75
N ALA A 69 -9.51 9.01 3.58
CA ALA A 69 -10.05 8.45 2.34
C ALA A 69 -11.59 8.54 2.22
N GLY A 70 -12.27 9.13 3.20
CA GLY A 70 -13.75 9.23 3.26
C GLY A 70 -14.43 7.88 3.49
N ILE A 71 -13.79 6.98 4.25
CA ILE A 71 -14.30 5.65 4.61
C ILE A 71 -14.61 5.62 6.11
N SER A 72 -15.83 5.24 6.46
CA SER A 72 -16.26 5.13 7.86
C SER A 72 -15.50 4.04 8.61
N VAL A 73 -15.15 4.28 9.86
CA VAL A 73 -14.44 3.35 10.75
C VAL A 73 -15.42 2.75 11.75
N ASP A 74 -15.55 1.42 11.75
CA ASP A 74 -16.45 0.66 12.63
C ASP A 74 -15.74 0.07 13.87
N SER A 75 -14.40 0.13 13.91
CA SER A 75 -13.60 -0.40 15.02
C SER A 75 -13.57 0.55 16.22
N VAL A 76 -13.15 0.03 17.37
CA VAL A 76 -12.84 0.85 18.54
C VAL A 76 -11.43 1.41 18.39
N PRO A 77 -11.27 2.74 18.37
CA PRO A 77 -9.95 3.37 18.27
C PRO A 77 -9.01 2.88 19.38
N SER A 78 -7.77 2.58 19.02
CA SER A 78 -6.76 2.12 19.97
C SER A 78 -5.38 2.60 19.56
N GLU A 79 -4.64 3.11 20.52
CA GLU A 79 -3.21 3.33 20.39
C GLU A 79 -2.50 2.11 21.01
N SER A 80 -1.88 1.28 20.18
CA SER A 80 -0.99 0.23 20.64
C SER A 80 0.43 0.79 20.78
N PRO A 81 1.09 0.63 21.94
CA PRO A 81 2.47 1.08 22.13
C PRO A 81 3.47 0.45 21.14
N SER A 82 3.16 -0.73 20.60
CA SER A 82 3.98 -1.47 19.63
C SER A 82 3.73 -1.10 18.17
N GLY A 83 2.78 -0.22 17.88
CA GLY A 83 2.46 0.21 16.50
C GLY A 83 1.87 -0.87 15.61
N GLY A 84 1.25 -1.91 16.19
CA GLY A 84 0.64 -3.03 15.47
C GLY A 84 1.61 -4.18 15.19
N VAL A 85 1.04 -5.35 15.08
CA VAL A 85 1.70 -6.66 14.85
C VAL A 85 2.58 -7.11 16.02
N ILE A 86 2.21 -8.22 16.61
CA ILE A 86 3.07 -8.98 17.52
C ILE A 86 4.38 -9.30 16.80
N LYS A 87 5.35 -8.38 16.88
CA LYS A 87 6.69 -8.58 16.35
C LYS A 87 7.46 -9.53 17.26
N TYR A 88 7.30 -10.82 17.01
CA TYR A 88 8.26 -11.93 17.23
C TYR A 88 9.04 -12.08 18.55
N HIS A 89 8.79 -11.29 19.60
CA HIS A 89 9.43 -11.46 20.89
C HIS A 89 8.41 -11.63 22.02
N ILE A 90 8.54 -12.70 22.79
CA ILE A 90 7.74 -12.98 24.01
C ILE A 90 7.77 -11.80 25.00
N SER A 91 8.88 -11.05 25.03
CA SER A 91 9.04 -9.83 25.84
C SER A 91 8.08 -8.70 25.44
N ASP A 92 7.77 -8.58 24.16
CA ASP A 92 6.87 -7.54 23.65
C ASP A 92 5.41 -7.93 23.93
N LEU A 93 5.09 -9.21 23.81
CA LEU A 93 3.78 -9.75 24.22
C LEU A 93 3.49 -9.52 25.71
N LEU A 94 4.50 -9.68 26.58
CA LEU A 94 4.34 -9.42 28.02
C LEU A 94 4.17 -7.93 28.35
N LYS A 95 4.79 -7.03 27.59
CA LYS A 95 4.58 -5.58 27.71
C LYS A 95 3.19 -5.20 27.24
N ASP A 96 2.74 -5.76 26.13
CA ASP A 96 1.43 -5.49 25.54
C ASP A 96 0.30 -6.06 26.41
N LEU A 97 0.49 -7.22 27.04
CA LEU A 97 -0.43 -7.77 28.05
C LEU A 97 -0.61 -6.84 29.25
N LYS A 98 0.48 -6.21 29.73
CA LYS A 98 0.43 -5.23 30.82
C LYS A 98 -0.23 -3.89 30.40
N SER A 99 -0.16 -3.53 29.11
CA SER A 99 -0.73 -2.29 28.56
C SER A 99 -2.23 -2.36 28.23
N GLY A 100 -2.90 -3.47 28.57
CA GLY A 100 -4.34 -3.61 28.33
C GLY A 100 -4.73 -4.27 27.01
N LEU A 101 -3.81 -4.97 26.33
CA LEU A 101 -4.04 -5.69 25.08
C LEU A 101 -5.26 -6.63 25.15
N VAL A 102 -5.41 -7.36 26.25
CA VAL A 102 -6.55 -8.28 26.45
C VAL A 102 -7.86 -7.55 26.44
N ARG A 103 -7.93 -6.42 27.16
CA ARG A 103 -9.14 -5.58 27.20
C ARG A 103 -9.46 -5.00 25.81
N HIS A 104 -8.43 -4.61 25.08
CA HIS A 104 -8.57 -4.12 23.72
C HIS A 104 -9.08 -5.21 22.77
N ILE A 105 -8.53 -6.42 22.80
CA ILE A 105 -9.00 -7.55 21.99
C ILE A 105 -10.50 -7.80 22.28
N PHE A 106 -10.91 -7.85 23.55
CA PHE A 106 -12.32 -8.03 23.91
C PHE A 106 -13.21 -6.89 23.40
N SER A 107 -12.74 -5.63 23.44
CA SER A 107 -13.50 -4.49 22.90
C SER A 107 -13.68 -4.58 21.39
N GLN A 108 -12.65 -4.98 20.65
CA GLN A 108 -12.70 -5.23 19.20
C GLN A 108 -13.65 -6.38 18.87
N LEU A 109 -13.56 -7.51 19.58
CA LEU A 109 -14.48 -8.64 19.38
C LEU A 109 -15.95 -8.25 19.67
N LYS A 110 -16.18 -7.38 20.65
CA LYS A 110 -17.51 -6.83 20.94
C LYS A 110 -18.00 -5.90 19.82
N ALA A 111 -17.13 -5.08 19.25
CA ALA A 111 -17.44 -4.24 18.08
C ALA A 111 -17.79 -5.11 16.87
N TRP A 112 -17.00 -6.13 16.57
CA TRP A 112 -17.32 -7.12 15.54
C TRP A 112 -18.68 -7.80 15.74
N LYS A 113 -19.03 -8.11 16.99
CA LYS A 113 -20.32 -8.72 17.32
C LYS A 113 -21.50 -7.83 16.93
N LYS A 114 -21.36 -6.51 17.03
CA LYS A 114 -22.41 -5.57 16.58
C LYS A 114 -22.64 -5.62 15.07
N LEU A 115 -21.62 -5.94 14.28
CA LEU A 115 -21.71 -6.04 12.82
C LEU A 115 -22.25 -7.38 12.31
N ARG A 116 -22.45 -8.38 13.18
CA ARG A 116 -22.91 -9.73 12.79
C ARG A 116 -24.29 -9.75 12.13
N GLY A 117 -25.16 -8.81 12.45
CA GLY A 117 -26.50 -8.68 11.85
C GLY A 117 -26.48 -8.19 10.40
N GLU A 118 -25.36 -7.62 9.95
CA GLU A 118 -25.20 -7.07 8.63
C GLU A 118 -24.25 -7.92 7.80
N VAL A 119 -24.80 -8.55 6.76
CA VAL A 119 -23.99 -9.38 5.86
C VAL A 119 -23.11 -8.48 5.00
N ARG A 120 -21.82 -8.43 5.30
CA ARG A 120 -20.80 -7.70 4.55
C ARG A 120 -19.76 -8.67 4.00
N THR A 121 -19.23 -8.38 2.81
CA THR A 121 -18.07 -9.09 2.29
C THR A 121 -16.85 -8.71 3.12
N PRO A 122 -16.20 -9.64 3.84
CA PRO A 122 -15.03 -9.32 4.63
C PRO A 122 -13.77 -9.39 3.77
N LEU A 123 -13.00 -8.32 3.79
CA LEU A 123 -11.72 -8.20 3.12
C LEU A 123 -10.65 -7.80 4.14
N CYS A 124 -9.61 -8.60 4.25
CA CYS A 124 -8.52 -8.42 5.18
C CYS A 124 -7.27 -7.92 4.46
N VAL A 125 -6.60 -6.92 5.02
CA VAL A 125 -5.28 -6.44 4.58
C VAL A 125 -4.31 -6.60 5.74
N GLY A 126 -3.45 -7.63 5.69
CA GLY A 126 -2.53 -7.91 6.79
C GLY A 126 -2.12 -9.38 6.90
N ASP A 127 -2.44 -10.02 8.01
CA ASP A 127 -2.01 -11.38 8.32
C ASP A 127 -3.15 -12.32 8.79
N VAL A 128 -2.77 -13.54 9.18
CA VAL A 128 -3.72 -14.58 9.62
C VAL A 128 -4.44 -14.20 10.93
N TYR A 129 -3.84 -13.37 11.78
CA TYR A 129 -4.50 -12.92 13.00
C TYR A 129 -5.76 -12.10 12.68
N LEU A 130 -5.65 -11.22 11.69
CA LEU A 130 -6.78 -10.43 11.20
C LEU A 130 -7.89 -11.31 10.61
N LEU A 131 -7.51 -12.40 9.93
CA LEU A 131 -8.44 -13.38 9.40
C LEU A 131 -9.34 -13.97 10.50
N LEU A 132 -8.79 -14.29 11.68
CA LEU A 132 -9.56 -14.82 12.81
C LEU A 132 -10.55 -13.80 13.37
N HIS A 133 -10.16 -12.52 13.41
CA HIS A 133 -11.07 -11.45 13.81
C HIS A 133 -12.28 -11.30 12.88
N THR A 134 -12.05 -11.31 11.57
CA THR A 134 -13.13 -11.18 10.58
C THR A 134 -14.05 -12.39 10.55
N LEU A 135 -13.54 -13.59 10.71
CA LEU A 135 -14.35 -14.81 10.85
C LEU A 135 -15.25 -14.74 12.08
N TRP A 136 -14.73 -14.24 13.20
CA TRP A 136 -15.53 -14.02 14.40
C TRP A 136 -16.65 -12.99 14.16
N GLY A 137 -16.35 -11.89 13.44
CA GLY A 137 -17.27 -10.79 13.22
C GLY A 137 -18.34 -11.06 12.18
N GLN A 138 -17.97 -11.66 11.05
CA GLN A 138 -18.86 -11.79 9.90
C GLN A 138 -19.39 -13.21 9.64
N GLY A 139 -18.70 -14.25 10.11
CA GLY A 139 -19.05 -15.64 9.86
C GLY A 139 -18.89 -16.07 8.39
N GLN A 140 -18.44 -15.19 7.51
CA GLN A 140 -18.11 -15.48 6.11
C GLN A 140 -16.62 -15.66 5.94
N LEU A 141 -16.22 -16.45 4.92
CA LEU A 141 -14.81 -16.61 4.58
C LEU A 141 -14.27 -15.31 3.98
N PRO A 142 -13.28 -14.66 4.63
CA PRO A 142 -12.71 -13.43 4.11
C PRO A 142 -11.77 -13.66 2.92
N VAL A 143 -11.59 -12.63 2.13
CA VAL A 143 -10.49 -12.51 1.17
C VAL A 143 -9.33 -11.84 1.90
N LEU A 144 -8.12 -12.36 1.77
CA LEU A 144 -6.93 -11.83 2.43
C LEU A 144 -5.93 -11.26 1.42
N VAL A 145 -5.57 -10.00 1.59
CA VAL A 145 -4.38 -9.38 1.00
C VAL A 145 -3.25 -9.53 2.03
N ALA A 146 -2.40 -10.55 1.83
CA ALA A 146 -1.36 -10.92 2.78
C ALA A 146 -0.11 -10.05 2.60
N THR A 147 0.13 -9.13 3.52
CA THR A 147 1.24 -8.16 3.46
C THR A 147 2.42 -8.53 4.35
N ALA A 148 2.19 -9.31 5.41
CA ALA A 148 3.17 -9.51 6.48
C ALA A 148 4.21 -10.59 6.15
N LYS A 149 3.78 -11.76 5.65
CA LYS A 149 4.66 -12.92 5.50
C LYS A 149 5.06 -13.21 4.05
N THR A 150 6.27 -13.76 3.91
CA THR A 150 6.85 -14.20 2.65
C THR A 150 7.85 -15.31 2.89
N VAL A 151 7.98 -16.23 1.93
CA VAL A 151 8.98 -17.31 1.96
C VAL A 151 10.41 -16.80 2.02
N TYR A 152 10.66 -15.61 1.51
CA TYR A 152 12.00 -15.00 1.53
C TYR A 152 12.47 -14.61 2.93
N LEU A 153 11.56 -14.53 3.91
CA LEU A 153 11.88 -14.21 5.31
C LEU A 153 11.69 -15.41 6.24
N SER A 154 10.47 -15.89 6.38
CA SER A 154 10.14 -16.97 7.32
C SER A 154 9.05 -17.93 6.84
N GLY A 155 8.35 -17.59 5.76
CA GLY A 155 7.20 -18.37 5.28
C GLY A 155 6.05 -18.46 6.28
N HIS A 156 5.08 -19.32 5.97
CA HIS A 156 3.91 -19.54 6.81
C HIS A 156 4.07 -20.80 7.66
N TRP A 157 3.67 -20.74 8.93
CA TRP A 157 3.66 -21.90 9.81
C TRP A 157 2.59 -22.91 9.39
N ARG A 158 2.70 -24.15 9.87
CA ARG A 158 1.73 -25.22 9.54
C ARG A 158 0.29 -24.83 9.91
N LEU A 159 0.10 -24.22 11.09
CA LEU A 159 -1.21 -23.74 11.53
C LEU A 159 -1.76 -22.61 10.63
N GLU A 160 -0.91 -21.68 10.24
CA GLU A 160 -1.31 -20.58 9.35
C GLU A 160 -1.73 -21.10 7.97
N ARG A 161 -0.96 -22.03 7.39
CA ARG A 161 -1.32 -22.69 6.12
C ARG A 161 -2.66 -23.44 6.24
N PHE A 162 -2.89 -24.12 7.36
CA PHE A 162 -4.18 -24.76 7.63
C PHE A 162 -5.33 -23.75 7.68
N LEU A 163 -5.16 -22.63 8.39
CA LEU A 163 -6.17 -21.57 8.45
C LEU A 163 -6.42 -20.92 7.09
N LEU A 164 -5.38 -20.61 6.34
CA LEU A 164 -5.49 -20.03 4.99
C LEU A 164 -6.22 -20.97 4.03
N LYS A 165 -5.96 -22.28 4.12
CA LYS A 165 -6.66 -23.30 3.32
C LYS A 165 -8.14 -23.42 3.66
N HIS A 166 -8.51 -23.40 4.94
CA HIS A 166 -9.86 -23.78 5.38
C HIS A 166 -10.74 -22.59 5.81
N ARG A 167 -10.14 -21.43 6.08
CA ARG A 167 -10.81 -20.27 6.68
C ARG A 167 -10.60 -18.99 5.89
N CYS A 168 -10.02 -19.08 4.69
CA CYS A 168 -9.85 -17.97 3.77
C CYS A 168 -10.44 -18.35 2.41
N ARG A 169 -11.11 -17.42 1.74
CA ARG A 169 -11.65 -17.67 0.41
C ARG A 169 -10.58 -17.62 -0.67
N ARG A 170 -9.73 -16.58 -0.61
CA ARG A 170 -8.54 -16.43 -1.48
C ARG A 170 -7.50 -15.57 -0.78
N VAL A 171 -6.24 -15.91 -0.98
CA VAL A 171 -5.06 -15.19 -0.47
C VAL A 171 -4.36 -14.50 -1.64
N TRP A 172 -4.25 -13.20 -1.57
CA TRP A 172 -3.43 -12.38 -2.47
C TRP A 172 -2.08 -12.15 -1.81
N THR A 173 -1.04 -12.78 -2.32
CA THR A 173 0.28 -12.73 -1.72
C THR A 173 1.10 -11.55 -2.22
N ARG A 174 2.11 -11.17 -1.44
CA ARG A 174 3.01 -10.07 -1.79
C ARG A 174 4.14 -10.46 -2.77
N ASP A 175 4.32 -11.75 -3.04
CA ASP A 175 5.29 -12.30 -3.99
C ASP A 175 4.82 -13.64 -4.54
N SER A 176 5.36 -14.02 -5.70
CA SER A 176 4.96 -15.21 -6.44
C SER A 176 5.38 -16.53 -5.75
N GLU A 177 6.53 -16.54 -5.07
CA GLU A 177 7.02 -17.76 -4.42
C GLU A 177 6.17 -18.11 -3.19
N THR A 178 5.70 -17.09 -2.45
CA THR A 178 4.75 -17.29 -1.36
C THR A 178 3.41 -17.81 -1.88
N ALA A 179 2.93 -17.35 -3.04
CA ALA A 179 1.74 -17.92 -3.66
C ALA A 179 1.93 -19.40 -3.98
N LYS A 180 3.06 -19.76 -4.60
CA LYS A 180 3.38 -21.17 -4.92
C LYS A 180 3.45 -22.05 -3.66
N GLU A 181 4.04 -21.55 -2.57
CA GLU A 181 4.08 -22.28 -1.29
C GLU A 181 2.68 -22.57 -0.76
N LEU A 182 1.83 -21.57 -0.76
CA LEU A 182 0.45 -21.71 -0.27
C LEU A 182 -0.40 -22.63 -1.17
N VAL A 183 -0.23 -22.55 -2.49
CA VAL A 183 -0.90 -23.47 -3.44
C VAL A 183 -0.45 -24.92 -3.22
N ARG A 184 0.85 -25.18 -2.97
CA ARG A 184 1.32 -26.53 -2.59
C ARG A 184 0.71 -27.03 -1.28
N SER A 185 0.28 -26.12 -0.42
CA SER A 185 -0.46 -26.43 0.82
C SER A 185 -1.99 -26.49 0.59
N HIS A 186 -2.44 -26.48 -0.66
CA HIS A 186 -3.84 -26.48 -1.09
C HIS A 186 -4.67 -25.27 -0.61
N ALA A 187 -4.04 -24.14 -0.34
CA ALA A 187 -4.75 -22.87 -0.17
C ALA A 187 -5.00 -22.24 -1.53
N ASP A 188 -6.12 -21.53 -1.69
CA ASP A 188 -6.38 -20.71 -2.88
C ASP A 188 -5.57 -19.41 -2.77
N ALA A 189 -4.39 -19.40 -3.38
CA ALA A 189 -3.45 -18.28 -3.30
C ALA A 189 -2.98 -17.84 -4.67
N VAL A 190 -2.89 -16.52 -4.87
CA VAL A 190 -2.45 -15.90 -6.11
C VAL A 190 -1.51 -14.72 -5.84
N PHE A 191 -0.66 -14.44 -6.82
CA PHE A 191 0.16 -13.23 -6.88
C PHE A 191 -0.23 -12.42 -8.11
N ALA A 192 -0.60 -11.16 -7.91
CA ALA A 192 -0.92 -10.22 -8.98
C ALA A 192 -0.17 -8.89 -8.83
N GLY A 193 0.97 -8.93 -8.18
CA GLY A 193 1.77 -7.77 -7.78
C GLY A 193 1.73 -7.54 -6.26
N ASN A 194 2.77 -6.87 -5.75
CA ASN A 194 2.81 -6.47 -4.35
C ASN A 194 1.95 -5.21 -4.15
N PRO A 195 1.00 -5.21 -3.22
CA PRO A 195 0.13 -4.05 -2.96
C PRO A 195 0.87 -2.74 -2.65
N ILE A 196 2.13 -2.81 -2.23
CA ILE A 196 2.97 -1.63 -2.00
C ILE A 196 3.18 -0.81 -3.28
N MET A 197 3.13 -1.46 -4.45
CA MET A 197 3.26 -0.79 -5.74
C MET A 197 2.06 0.11 -6.03
N ASP A 198 0.87 -0.28 -5.56
CA ASP A 198 -0.35 0.51 -5.74
C ASP A 198 -0.37 1.79 -4.88
N LEU A 199 0.25 1.77 -3.68
CA LEU A 199 0.32 2.94 -2.80
C LEU A 199 1.06 4.12 -3.40
N THR A 200 1.93 3.86 -4.35
CA THR A 200 2.82 4.87 -4.94
C THR A 200 2.37 5.31 -6.33
N CYS A 201 1.41 4.61 -6.93
CA CYS A 201 0.82 4.92 -8.22
C CYS A 201 -0.41 5.80 -8.05
N ASP A 202 -0.22 7.07 -7.71
CA ASP A 202 -1.30 8.04 -7.82
C ASP A 202 -1.53 8.32 -9.32
N ASN A 203 -2.72 7.98 -9.83
CA ASN A 203 -3.12 8.17 -11.23
C ASN A 203 -3.12 9.65 -11.69
N ASN A 204 -2.94 10.58 -10.74
CA ASN A 204 -2.81 12.01 -10.99
C ASN A 204 -1.37 12.52 -10.93
N SER A 205 -0.38 11.62 -10.76
CA SER A 205 1.02 12.03 -10.73
C SER A 205 1.46 12.49 -12.11
N GLY A 206 1.75 13.76 -12.25
CA GLY A 206 2.34 14.30 -13.48
C GLY A 206 3.62 13.57 -13.86
N TYR A 207 3.88 13.42 -15.15
CA TYR A 207 5.14 12.86 -15.66
C TYR A 207 6.30 13.79 -15.31
N PHE A 208 7.37 13.25 -14.69
CA PHE A 208 8.59 14.01 -14.44
C PHE A 208 9.45 14.03 -15.70
N GLN A 209 9.74 15.23 -16.19
CA GLN A 209 10.70 15.39 -17.30
C GLN A 209 12.12 15.49 -16.76
N TRP A 210 12.89 14.42 -16.98
CA TRP A 210 14.32 14.45 -16.72
C TRP A 210 14.99 15.54 -17.57
N PRO A 211 16.01 16.22 -17.03
CA PRO A 211 16.78 17.18 -17.80
C PRO A 211 17.28 16.59 -19.13
N LYS A 212 17.30 17.42 -20.17
CA LYS A 212 17.70 17.01 -21.53
C LYS A 212 19.22 16.77 -21.68
N GLU A 213 19.97 16.99 -20.65
CA GLU A 213 21.42 16.77 -20.61
C GLU A 213 21.73 15.31 -20.92
N LYS A 214 22.80 15.09 -21.71
CA LYS A 214 23.25 13.73 -22.02
C LYS A 214 23.91 13.12 -20.79
N GLY A 215 23.46 11.97 -20.34
CA GLY A 215 24.04 11.25 -19.21
C GLY A 215 23.12 10.16 -18.67
N ALA A 216 23.68 9.35 -17.80
CA ALA A 216 22.92 8.34 -17.07
C ALA A 216 22.03 8.99 -16.03
N ARG A 217 20.77 8.57 -15.95
CA ARG A 217 19.76 9.09 -15.00
C ARG A 217 19.90 8.36 -13.66
N VAL A 218 20.44 9.04 -12.70
CA VAL A 218 20.73 8.52 -11.35
C VAL A 218 19.75 9.09 -10.36
N LEU A 219 18.95 8.24 -9.76
CA LEU A 219 18.02 8.60 -8.70
C LEU A 219 18.69 8.44 -7.33
N LEU A 220 18.44 9.38 -6.44
CA LEU A 220 18.97 9.39 -5.08
C LEU A 220 17.82 9.39 -4.07
N LEU A 221 17.90 8.52 -3.06
CA LEU A 221 16.93 8.46 -1.97
C LEU A 221 17.64 8.46 -0.62
N PRO A 222 17.76 9.61 0.06
CA PRO A 222 18.37 9.69 1.39
C PRO A 222 17.51 9.02 2.48
N GLY A 223 16.24 8.78 2.20
CA GLY A 223 15.26 8.28 3.18
C GLY A 223 14.33 9.40 3.66
N SER A 224 13.58 9.13 4.73
CA SER A 224 12.53 10.04 5.23
C SER A 224 12.63 10.35 6.73
N ARG A 225 13.65 9.83 7.41
CA ARG A 225 13.87 9.98 8.86
C ARG A 225 15.02 10.94 9.14
N GLN A 226 15.21 11.32 10.40
CA GLN A 226 16.28 12.22 10.83
C GLN A 226 17.66 11.87 10.27
N ARG A 227 17.97 10.59 10.13
CA ARG A 227 19.22 10.10 9.54
C ARG A 227 19.42 10.52 8.08
N ALA A 228 18.37 10.90 7.36
CA ALA A 228 18.46 11.31 5.97
C ALA A 228 19.41 12.50 5.74
N TYR A 229 19.63 13.33 6.74
CA TYR A 229 20.57 14.45 6.67
C TYR A 229 22.03 13.95 6.59
N ASP A 230 22.40 12.96 7.40
CA ASP A 230 23.74 12.33 7.33
C ASP A 230 23.88 11.48 6.07
N ASP A 231 22.83 10.75 5.70
CA ASP A 231 22.77 9.91 4.51
C ASP A 231 22.91 10.74 3.23
N MET A 232 22.37 11.97 3.20
CA MET A 232 22.51 12.88 2.07
C MET A 232 23.97 13.23 1.80
N LYS A 233 24.75 13.48 2.84
CA LYS A 233 26.20 13.75 2.69
C LYS A 233 26.92 12.59 2.00
N MET A 234 26.65 11.35 2.43
CA MET A 234 27.26 10.16 1.82
C MET A 234 26.87 10.01 0.35
N LEU A 235 25.59 10.28 0.01
CA LEU A 235 25.09 10.23 -1.37
C LEU A 235 25.78 11.29 -2.23
N LEU A 236 25.96 12.51 -1.73
CA LEU A 236 26.60 13.60 -2.46
C LEU A 236 28.09 13.36 -2.68
N ASP A 237 28.79 12.79 -1.71
CA ASP A 237 30.17 12.37 -1.86
C ASP A 237 30.28 11.28 -2.97
N ALA A 238 29.35 10.33 -3.00
CA ALA A 238 29.29 9.31 -4.07
C ALA A 238 28.95 9.93 -5.43
N VAL A 239 28.06 10.93 -5.49
CA VAL A 239 27.73 11.68 -6.71
C VAL A 239 28.96 12.36 -7.32
N GLU A 240 29.78 13.03 -6.48
CA GLU A 240 31.02 13.67 -6.96
C GLU A 240 32.00 12.66 -7.56
N ILE A 241 32.11 11.49 -6.96
CA ILE A 241 33.00 10.41 -7.45
C ILE A 241 32.44 9.82 -8.76
N LEU A 242 31.14 9.51 -8.80
CA LEU A 242 30.50 8.91 -9.96
C LEU A 242 30.54 9.84 -11.18
N ASN A 243 30.32 11.13 -10.98
CA ASN A 243 30.33 12.12 -12.06
C ASN A 243 31.73 12.30 -12.71
N LYS A 244 32.81 11.97 -12.00
CA LYS A 244 34.16 11.94 -12.56
C LYS A 244 34.39 10.72 -13.47
N LYS A 245 33.58 9.65 -13.30
CA LYS A 245 33.73 8.39 -14.05
C LYS A 245 32.86 8.35 -15.29
N THR A 246 31.65 8.92 -15.21
CA THR A 246 30.69 8.92 -16.32
C THR A 246 29.75 10.11 -16.21
N SER A 247 29.27 10.60 -17.36
CA SER A 247 28.29 11.70 -17.37
C SER A 247 26.96 11.23 -16.79
N CYS A 248 26.46 11.93 -15.78
CA CYS A 248 25.22 11.60 -15.11
C CYS A 248 24.34 12.83 -14.91
N VAL A 249 23.04 12.60 -14.86
CA VAL A 249 22.02 13.53 -14.39
C VAL A 249 21.47 12.99 -13.07
N PHE A 250 21.57 13.80 -12.01
CA PHE A 250 21.20 13.38 -10.67
C PHE A 250 19.90 14.05 -10.21
N VAL A 251 18.97 13.24 -9.70
CA VAL A 251 17.73 13.70 -9.07
C VAL A 251 17.61 13.05 -7.69
N ALA A 252 17.45 13.85 -6.65
CA ALA A 252 17.17 13.38 -5.31
C ALA A 252 15.66 13.59 -4.99
N VAL A 253 14.96 12.52 -4.63
CA VAL A 253 13.59 12.62 -4.12
C VAL A 253 13.64 12.93 -2.64
N ILE A 254 13.11 14.08 -2.28
CA ILE A 254 13.07 14.59 -0.91
C ILE A 254 11.72 14.30 -0.29
N ALA A 255 11.72 13.58 0.82
CA ALA A 255 10.49 13.30 1.55
C ALA A 255 9.88 14.58 2.13
N PRO A 256 8.54 14.73 2.18
CA PRO A 256 7.90 15.94 2.73
C PRO A 256 8.24 16.24 4.20
N SER A 257 8.72 15.24 4.93
CA SER A 257 9.14 15.36 6.33
C SER A 257 10.52 15.97 6.51
N LEU A 258 11.28 16.18 5.43
CA LEU A 258 12.65 16.71 5.47
C LEU A 258 12.69 18.20 5.16
N ASP A 259 13.51 18.91 5.91
CA ASP A 259 13.78 20.31 5.72
C ASP A 259 14.96 20.52 4.73
N ILE A 260 14.71 21.25 3.66
CA ILE A 260 15.70 21.48 2.60
C ILE A 260 16.90 22.28 3.11
N GLU A 261 16.70 23.26 3.98
CA GLU A 261 17.80 24.08 4.52
C GLU A 261 18.74 23.24 5.37
N GLN A 262 18.18 22.33 6.19
CA GLN A 262 18.96 21.37 6.97
C GLN A 262 19.71 20.37 6.08
N LEU A 263 19.11 19.92 4.97
CA LEU A 263 19.79 19.06 4.00
C LEU A 263 21.00 19.76 3.37
N VAL A 264 20.86 21.03 3.01
CA VAL A 264 21.95 21.83 2.46
C VAL A 264 23.03 22.07 3.52
N ALA A 265 22.64 22.40 4.75
CA ALA A 265 23.57 22.59 5.86
C ALA A 265 24.39 21.33 6.20
N ALA A 266 23.79 20.15 6.04
CA ALA A 266 24.46 18.86 6.23
C ALA A 266 25.41 18.46 5.09
N ALA A 267 25.47 19.24 4.01
CA ALA A 267 26.25 18.95 2.80
C ALA A 267 27.40 19.96 2.58
N PRO A 268 28.57 19.80 3.22
CA PRO A 268 29.66 20.75 3.14
C PRO A 268 30.10 21.04 1.70
N GLY A 269 30.20 22.33 1.38
CA GLY A 269 30.63 22.81 0.06
C GLY A 269 29.53 22.79 -1.02
N TRP A 270 28.34 22.23 -0.75
CA TRP A 270 27.17 22.36 -1.59
C TRP A 270 26.38 23.62 -1.18
N ARG A 271 25.75 24.26 -2.15
CA ARG A 271 24.86 25.39 -1.93
C ARG A 271 23.54 25.19 -2.65
N LEU A 272 22.50 25.82 -2.19
CA LEU A 272 21.22 25.82 -2.90
C LEU A 272 21.42 26.41 -4.31
N ALA A 273 20.82 25.81 -5.29
CA ALA A 273 20.80 26.32 -6.65
C ALA A 273 20.00 27.64 -6.72
N ASP A 274 20.37 28.54 -7.63
CA ASP A 274 19.77 29.88 -7.73
C ASP A 274 18.26 29.83 -8.05
N ASP A 275 17.78 28.75 -8.69
CA ASP A 275 16.37 28.49 -8.94
C ASP A 275 15.63 27.76 -7.79
N GLY A 276 16.31 27.50 -6.68
CA GLY A 276 15.78 26.80 -5.52
C GLY A 276 15.47 25.30 -5.73
N ARG A 277 15.77 24.73 -6.92
CA ARG A 277 15.39 23.38 -7.32
C ARG A 277 16.51 22.37 -7.19
N GLY A 278 17.27 22.43 -6.11
CA GLY A 278 18.35 21.49 -5.85
C GLY A 278 19.60 22.17 -5.30
N ILE A 279 20.70 21.46 -5.38
CA ILE A 279 22.01 21.91 -4.87
C ILE A 279 23.07 21.80 -5.93
N VAL A 280 24.08 22.67 -5.81
CA VAL A 280 25.18 22.77 -6.76
C VAL A 280 26.52 22.86 -6.03
N LYS A 281 27.58 22.26 -6.63
CA LYS A 281 28.95 22.33 -6.18
C LYS A 281 29.89 22.19 -7.39
N ASN A 282 30.75 23.17 -7.65
CA ASN A 282 31.76 23.13 -8.72
C ASN A 282 31.15 22.75 -10.12
N GLY A 283 29.99 23.30 -10.44
CA GLY A 283 29.29 23.00 -11.70
C GLY A 283 28.48 21.71 -11.72
N LEU A 284 28.65 20.83 -10.74
CA LEU A 284 27.84 19.66 -10.56
C LEU A 284 26.50 20.03 -9.90
N ARG A 285 25.39 19.48 -10.42
CA ARG A 285 24.05 19.76 -9.92
C ARG A 285 23.32 18.48 -9.51
N VAL A 286 22.63 18.51 -8.39
CA VAL A 286 21.64 17.52 -7.96
C VAL A 286 20.29 18.22 -7.83
N LEU A 287 19.34 17.80 -8.66
CA LEU A 287 17.97 18.33 -8.62
C LEU A 287 17.20 17.74 -7.44
N PHE A 288 16.40 18.56 -6.76
CA PHE A 288 15.46 18.09 -5.74
C PHE A 288 14.07 17.90 -6.37
N TYR A 289 13.48 16.77 -6.09
CA TYR A 289 12.12 16.45 -6.50
C TYR A 289 11.27 16.13 -5.28
N LEU A 290 10.16 16.84 -5.12
CA LEU A 290 9.22 16.73 -4.00
C LEU A 290 7.88 16.07 -4.40
N GLY A 291 7.81 15.55 -5.62
CA GLY A 291 6.63 14.88 -6.13
C GLY A 291 6.62 13.36 -5.90
N PRO A 292 5.65 12.67 -6.49
CA PRO A 292 5.51 11.22 -6.37
C PRO A 292 6.71 10.46 -6.94
N LEU A 293 7.24 9.52 -6.17
CA LEU A 293 8.43 8.73 -6.52
C LEU A 293 8.31 8.04 -7.89
N VAL A 294 7.14 7.48 -8.20
CA VAL A 294 6.91 6.73 -9.45
C VAL A 294 7.13 7.60 -10.68
N SER A 295 6.74 8.89 -10.63
CA SER A 295 6.87 9.81 -11.77
C SER A 295 8.31 9.99 -12.22
N VAL A 296 9.27 9.97 -11.30
CA VAL A 296 10.70 10.17 -11.59
C VAL A 296 11.45 8.85 -11.72
N ALA A 297 11.04 7.82 -10.99
CA ALA A 297 11.72 6.53 -10.97
C ALA A 297 11.55 5.73 -12.27
N THR A 298 10.42 5.86 -12.95
CA THR A 298 10.11 5.09 -14.18
C THR A 298 11.19 5.22 -15.26
N ASP A 299 11.82 6.38 -15.36
CA ASP A 299 12.86 6.64 -16.37
C ASP A 299 14.29 6.64 -15.80
N ALA A 300 14.46 6.33 -14.51
CA ALA A 300 15.79 6.24 -13.91
C ALA A 300 16.54 5.00 -14.39
N HIS A 301 17.84 5.14 -14.63
CA HIS A 301 18.70 4.01 -15.01
C HIS A 301 19.19 3.23 -13.78
N ILE A 302 19.32 3.89 -12.63
CA ILE A 302 19.79 3.31 -11.38
C ILE A 302 19.28 4.15 -10.20
N LEU A 303 19.12 3.52 -9.06
CA LEU A 303 18.88 4.14 -7.76
C LEU A 303 20.08 3.90 -6.85
N ILE A 304 20.60 4.97 -6.26
CA ILE A 304 21.42 4.90 -5.04
C ILE A 304 20.51 5.28 -3.89
N GLY A 305 20.01 4.28 -3.15
CA GLY A 305 18.90 4.47 -2.22
C GLY A 305 19.21 3.96 -0.82
N LEU A 306 19.10 4.87 0.18
CA LEU A 306 19.26 4.55 1.59
C LEU A 306 17.89 4.39 2.29
N GLY A 307 16.79 4.57 1.56
CA GLY A 307 15.43 4.30 2.00
C GLY A 307 15.09 2.81 2.15
N GLY A 308 13.91 2.51 2.69
CA GLY A 308 13.38 1.15 2.81
C GLY A 308 12.33 0.86 1.73
N THR A 309 11.08 1.24 2.00
CA THR A 309 9.93 1.04 1.10
C THR A 309 10.14 1.66 -0.28
N ALA A 310 10.74 2.84 -0.36
CA ALA A 310 11.00 3.52 -1.61
C ALA A 310 11.96 2.73 -2.53
N ASN A 311 12.98 2.08 -1.96
CA ASN A 311 13.85 1.17 -2.72
C ASN A 311 13.07 -0.01 -3.31
N GLN A 312 12.11 -0.58 -2.56
CA GLN A 312 11.28 -1.68 -3.05
C GLN A 312 10.43 -1.22 -4.24
N VAL A 313 9.84 -0.04 -4.16
CA VAL A 313 9.06 0.52 -5.27
C VAL A 313 9.91 0.70 -6.51
N CYS A 314 11.09 1.30 -6.41
CA CYS A 314 12.02 1.47 -7.54
C CYS A 314 12.42 0.12 -8.15
N ALA A 315 12.75 -0.88 -7.33
CA ALA A 315 13.05 -2.22 -7.81
C ALA A 315 11.85 -2.84 -8.55
N GLY A 316 10.63 -2.70 -8.04
CA GLY A 316 9.40 -3.15 -8.70
C GLY A 316 9.11 -2.46 -10.03
N LEU A 317 9.55 -1.22 -10.20
CA LEU A 317 9.51 -0.50 -11.48
C LEU A 317 10.61 -0.94 -12.44
N GLY A 318 11.54 -1.78 -11.99
CA GLY A 318 12.65 -2.29 -12.79
C GLY A 318 13.91 -1.43 -12.74
N VAL A 319 14.03 -0.58 -11.71
CA VAL A 319 15.22 0.23 -11.49
C VAL A 319 16.19 -0.52 -10.58
N PRO A 320 17.41 -0.85 -11.01
CA PRO A 320 18.43 -1.45 -10.17
C PRO A 320 18.75 -0.59 -8.97
N VAL A 321 18.95 -1.22 -7.81
CA VAL A 321 19.17 -0.55 -6.54
C VAL A 321 20.58 -0.80 -6.01
N VAL A 322 21.30 0.24 -5.69
CA VAL A 322 22.52 0.19 -4.87
C VAL A 322 22.20 0.78 -3.50
N SER A 323 22.53 0.05 -2.44
CA SER A 323 22.29 0.48 -1.07
C SER A 323 23.44 0.05 -0.15
N ILE A 324 23.41 0.51 1.10
CA ILE A 324 24.44 0.17 2.08
C ILE A 324 24.07 -1.05 2.92
N ARG A 325 25.08 -1.77 3.39
CA ARG A 325 24.93 -2.94 4.25
C ARG A 325 24.65 -2.55 5.68
N GLU A 326 23.39 -2.70 6.09
CA GLU A 326 22.92 -2.47 7.46
C GLU A 326 21.95 -3.56 7.88
N LYS A 327 21.69 -3.70 9.18
CA LYS A 327 20.84 -4.75 9.73
C LYS A 327 19.44 -4.80 9.08
N GLY A 328 18.78 -3.65 8.93
CA GLY A 328 17.46 -3.57 8.27
C GLY A 328 17.50 -3.85 6.76
N LYS A 329 18.61 -3.49 6.11
CA LYS A 329 18.81 -3.70 4.66
C LYS A 329 19.06 -5.15 4.30
N LEU A 330 19.60 -5.97 5.20
CA LEU A 330 19.73 -7.40 4.97
C LEU A 330 18.38 -8.10 4.80
N VAL A 331 17.35 -7.64 5.51
CA VAL A 331 15.97 -8.11 5.33
C VAL A 331 15.44 -7.66 3.96
N GLN A 332 15.65 -6.41 3.60
CA GLN A 332 15.25 -5.87 2.30
C GLN A 332 15.93 -6.61 1.14
N LYS A 333 17.23 -6.91 1.24
CA LYS A 333 17.97 -7.69 0.22
C LYS A 333 17.34 -9.07 -0.03
N LYS A 334 16.85 -9.76 1.02
CA LYS A 334 16.13 -11.02 0.85
C LYS A 334 14.83 -10.86 0.03
N LEU A 335 14.15 -9.73 0.17
CA LEU A 335 12.93 -9.43 -0.59
C LEU A 335 13.25 -9.06 -2.03
N LEU A 336 14.26 -8.21 -2.24
CA LEU A 336 14.61 -7.68 -3.55
C LEU A 336 15.49 -8.61 -4.40
N GLY A 337 16.17 -9.59 -3.77
CA GLY A 337 17.06 -10.50 -4.50
C GLY A 337 18.16 -9.74 -5.26
N ASP A 338 18.43 -10.16 -6.47
CA ASP A 338 19.51 -9.59 -7.28
C ASP A 338 19.17 -8.23 -7.91
N SER A 339 17.98 -7.70 -7.69
CA SER A 339 17.65 -6.32 -8.06
C SER A 339 18.33 -5.26 -7.15
N GLU A 340 18.85 -5.66 -5.99
CA GLU A 340 19.58 -4.78 -5.06
C GLU A 340 20.99 -5.29 -4.79
N ILE A 341 21.96 -4.40 -4.82
CA ILE A 341 23.34 -4.67 -4.37
C ILE A 341 23.58 -3.88 -3.08
N LEU A 342 24.00 -4.61 -2.03
CA LEU A 342 24.39 -4.00 -0.75
C LEU A 342 25.92 -3.91 -0.65
N VAL A 343 26.42 -2.70 -0.46
CA VAL A 343 27.85 -2.40 -0.32
C VAL A 343 28.18 -1.86 1.09
N SER A 344 29.47 -1.73 1.40
CA SER A 344 29.90 -1.00 2.60
C SER A 344 29.39 0.45 2.57
N PRO A 345 29.15 1.10 3.73
CA PRO A 345 28.73 2.50 3.80
C PRO A 345 29.93 3.43 3.49
N ASP A 346 30.37 3.40 2.24
CA ASP A 346 31.51 4.11 1.70
C ASP A 346 31.14 4.76 0.37
N PRO A 347 31.24 6.10 0.23
CA PRO A 347 30.92 6.80 -1.01
C PRO A 347 31.66 6.29 -2.25
N GLN A 348 32.93 5.89 -2.10
CA GLN A 348 33.72 5.36 -3.20
C GLN A 348 33.14 4.03 -3.71
N VAL A 349 32.80 3.13 -2.78
CA VAL A 349 32.23 1.82 -3.12
C VAL A 349 30.82 1.95 -3.72
N LEU A 350 30.01 2.87 -3.21
CA LEU A 350 28.70 3.20 -3.78
C LEU A 350 28.84 3.68 -5.23
N ALA A 351 29.74 4.61 -5.48
CA ALA A 351 29.98 5.17 -6.81
C ALA A 351 30.56 4.14 -7.79
N ASP A 352 31.50 3.31 -7.34
CA ASP A 352 32.11 2.26 -8.16
C ASP A 352 31.09 1.22 -8.56
N THR A 353 30.25 0.78 -7.63
CA THR A 353 29.16 -0.18 -7.90
C THR A 353 28.14 0.41 -8.85
N ALA A 354 27.74 1.66 -8.64
CA ALA A 354 26.82 2.35 -9.55
C ALA A 354 27.41 2.49 -10.96
N PHE A 355 28.69 2.81 -11.07
CA PHE A 355 29.40 2.89 -12.36
C PHE A 355 29.42 1.55 -13.10
N VAL A 356 29.68 0.44 -12.40
CA VAL A 356 29.65 -0.91 -13.00
C VAL A 356 28.28 -1.22 -13.59
N ILE A 357 27.20 -0.98 -12.82
CA ILE A 357 25.83 -1.23 -13.28
C ILE A 357 25.46 -0.30 -14.45
N LEU A 358 25.87 0.95 -14.42
CA LEU A 358 25.59 1.89 -15.53
C LEU A 358 26.35 1.52 -16.81
N SER A 359 27.55 0.97 -16.68
CA SER A 359 28.40 0.57 -17.81
C SER A 359 27.99 -0.77 -18.44
N ASP A 360 27.30 -1.62 -17.69
CA ASP A 360 26.86 -2.95 -18.13
C ASP A 360 25.34 -2.96 -18.31
N SER A 361 24.91 -2.90 -19.58
CA SER A 361 23.48 -2.89 -19.93
C SER A 361 22.78 -4.20 -19.63
N GLU A 362 23.46 -5.33 -19.74
CA GLU A 362 22.89 -6.67 -19.49
C GLU A 362 22.67 -6.86 -18.00
N LEU A 363 23.66 -6.51 -17.18
CA LEU A 363 23.53 -6.52 -15.72
C LEU A 363 22.37 -5.61 -15.27
N ARG A 364 22.32 -4.39 -15.80
CA ARG A 364 21.25 -3.44 -15.47
C ARG A 364 19.87 -3.97 -15.84
N GLN A 365 19.72 -4.58 -17.01
CA GLN A 365 18.46 -5.18 -17.44
C GLN A 365 18.08 -6.36 -16.54
N SER A 366 19.02 -7.29 -16.29
CA SER A 366 18.81 -8.47 -15.43
C SER A 366 18.37 -8.07 -14.02
N MET A 367 19.01 -7.05 -13.42
CA MET A 367 18.62 -6.51 -12.12
C MET A 367 17.19 -5.93 -12.15
N GLY A 368 16.85 -5.21 -13.20
CA GLY A 368 15.51 -4.64 -13.37
C GLY A 368 14.42 -5.71 -13.52
N GLU A 369 14.67 -6.75 -14.29
CA GLU A 369 13.77 -7.88 -14.48
C GLU A 369 13.54 -8.65 -13.17
N GLU A 370 14.60 -8.89 -12.39
CA GLU A 370 14.46 -9.52 -11.07
C GLU A 370 13.57 -8.68 -10.13
N GLY A 371 13.74 -7.37 -10.10
CA GLY A 371 12.89 -6.48 -9.30
C GLY A 371 11.42 -6.55 -9.70
N LYS A 372 11.12 -6.49 -10.99
CA LYS A 372 9.77 -6.66 -11.52
C LYS A 372 9.18 -8.03 -11.20
N LYS A 373 9.98 -9.08 -11.29
CA LYS A 373 9.57 -10.45 -10.95
C LYS A 373 9.23 -10.59 -9.46
N ARG A 374 10.04 -9.96 -8.59
CA ARG A 374 9.88 -10.02 -7.13
C ARG A 374 8.66 -9.26 -6.62
N LEU A 375 8.41 -8.08 -7.14
CA LEU A 375 7.39 -7.17 -6.63
C LEU A 375 6.17 -7.07 -7.56
N GLY A 376 6.31 -7.40 -8.83
CA GLY A 376 5.28 -7.14 -9.83
C GLY A 376 5.09 -5.63 -10.08
N GLY A 377 4.20 -5.30 -10.99
CA GLY A 377 3.80 -3.92 -11.25
C GLY A 377 2.64 -3.47 -10.36
N PRO A 378 2.20 -2.21 -10.52
CA PRO A 378 0.96 -1.72 -9.93
C PRO A 378 -0.27 -2.44 -10.50
N GLY A 379 -1.40 -2.38 -9.79
CA GLY A 379 -2.68 -2.98 -10.18
C GLY A 379 -3.08 -4.21 -9.37
N ALA A 380 -2.29 -4.60 -8.36
CA ALA A 380 -2.62 -5.72 -7.47
C ALA A 380 -3.99 -5.52 -6.79
N LEU A 381 -4.25 -4.32 -6.27
CA LEU A 381 -5.51 -4.00 -5.60
C LEU A 381 -6.69 -3.92 -6.57
N ASP A 382 -6.49 -3.51 -7.83
CA ASP A 382 -7.54 -3.53 -8.85
C ASP A 382 -7.96 -4.97 -9.15
N ASN A 383 -7.01 -5.91 -9.23
CA ASN A 383 -7.32 -7.33 -9.39
C ASN A 383 -8.13 -7.89 -8.20
N VAL A 384 -7.86 -7.44 -6.97
CA VAL A 384 -8.66 -7.80 -5.79
C VAL A 384 -10.09 -7.29 -5.93
N VAL A 385 -10.29 -6.04 -6.36
CA VAL A 385 -11.62 -5.44 -6.58
C VAL A 385 -12.41 -6.22 -7.63
N GLU A 386 -11.82 -6.54 -8.78
CA GLU A 386 -12.47 -7.30 -9.84
C GLU A 386 -12.79 -8.75 -9.42
N TYR A 387 -11.91 -9.36 -8.62
CA TYR A 387 -12.21 -10.68 -8.03
C TYR A 387 -13.42 -10.62 -7.11
N VAL A 388 -13.48 -9.66 -6.17
CA VAL A 388 -14.61 -9.48 -5.26
C VAL A 388 -15.90 -9.21 -6.05
N ALA A 389 -15.84 -8.35 -7.05
CA ALA A 389 -16.97 -8.03 -7.91
C ALA A 389 -17.57 -9.29 -8.57
N ARG A 390 -16.71 -10.11 -9.16
CA ARG A 390 -17.13 -11.35 -9.84
C ARG A 390 -17.61 -12.39 -8.85
N GLU A 391 -16.88 -12.64 -7.78
CA GLU A 391 -17.16 -13.70 -6.80
C GLU A 391 -18.49 -13.48 -6.07
N TYR A 392 -18.84 -12.22 -5.80
CA TYR A 392 -20.06 -11.86 -5.07
C TYR A 392 -21.16 -11.26 -5.97
N GLY A 393 -20.99 -11.29 -7.30
CA GLY A 393 -22.00 -10.83 -8.26
C GLY A 393 -22.35 -9.35 -8.14
N TRP A 394 -21.39 -8.50 -7.80
CA TRP A 394 -21.63 -7.09 -7.49
C TRP A 394 -22.11 -6.26 -8.67
N ASP A 395 -21.67 -6.56 -9.89
CA ASP A 395 -22.14 -5.87 -11.09
C ASP A 395 -23.66 -6.01 -11.28
N LEU A 396 -24.21 -7.21 -11.06
CA LEU A 396 -25.65 -7.45 -11.12
C LEU A 396 -26.37 -6.79 -9.95
N ARG A 397 -25.84 -6.98 -8.73
CA ARG A 397 -26.46 -6.42 -7.50
C ARG A 397 -26.53 -4.89 -7.55
N CYS A 398 -25.48 -4.21 -7.98
CA CYS A 398 -25.49 -2.76 -8.15
C CYS A 398 -26.49 -2.30 -9.20
N ARG A 399 -26.57 -2.97 -10.34
CA ARG A 399 -27.56 -2.63 -11.38
C ARG A 399 -28.99 -2.75 -10.87
N VAL A 400 -29.29 -3.84 -10.18
CA VAL A 400 -30.65 -4.06 -9.64
C VAL A 400 -30.95 -3.05 -8.52
N TYR A 401 -30.03 -2.83 -7.61
CA TYR A 401 -30.16 -1.80 -6.56
C TYR A 401 -30.45 -0.41 -7.15
N GLN A 402 -29.66 0.04 -8.12
CA GLN A 402 -29.85 1.34 -8.76
C GLN A 402 -31.18 1.44 -9.50
N LYS A 403 -31.63 0.35 -10.14
CA LYS A 403 -32.92 0.34 -10.84
C LYS A 403 -34.08 0.46 -9.86
N ILE A 404 -34.08 -0.29 -8.77
CA ILE A 404 -35.13 -0.22 -7.74
C ILE A 404 -35.12 1.17 -7.09
N SER A 405 -33.94 1.70 -6.69
CA SER A 405 -33.83 3.02 -6.08
C SER A 405 -34.34 4.16 -6.98
N ARG A 406 -34.17 4.04 -8.30
CA ARG A 406 -34.75 5.03 -9.25
C ARG A 406 -36.27 4.96 -9.31
N ILE A 407 -36.85 3.75 -9.26
CA ILE A 407 -38.31 3.56 -9.30
C ILE A 407 -38.93 4.18 -8.05
N ILE A 408 -38.37 3.92 -6.87
CA ILE A 408 -38.85 4.49 -5.61
C ILE A 408 -38.81 6.01 -5.65
N ASN A 409 -37.65 6.62 -6.01
CA ASN A 409 -37.49 8.06 -6.06
C ASN A 409 -38.40 8.76 -7.10
N GLN A 410 -38.72 8.09 -8.21
CA GLN A 410 -39.66 8.63 -9.21
C GLN A 410 -41.12 8.53 -8.72
N GLY A 411 -41.46 7.59 -7.87
CA GLY A 411 -42.75 7.51 -7.19
C GLY A 411 -42.98 8.70 -6.27
N ASP A 412 -41.98 9.11 -5.50
CA ASP A 412 -42.04 10.26 -4.60
C ASP A 412 -42.28 11.59 -5.34
N ASP A 413 -41.68 11.80 -6.52
CA ASP A 413 -41.87 12.99 -7.34
C ASP A 413 -43.31 13.10 -7.91
N ILE A 414 -43.97 11.98 -8.21
CA ILE A 414 -45.36 11.95 -8.69
C ILE A 414 -46.33 12.29 -7.55
N HIS A 415 -46.04 11.84 -6.33
CA HIS A 415 -46.90 12.10 -5.15
C HIS A 415 -46.72 13.52 -4.59
N GLY A 416 -45.52 14.10 -4.66
CA GLY A 416 -45.28 15.49 -4.28
C GLY A 416 -46.06 16.52 -5.13
N SER A 417 -46.42 16.18 -6.37
CA SER A 417 -47.16 17.06 -7.27
C SER A 417 -48.67 17.07 -7.03
N TYR A 418 -49.23 16.10 -6.33
CA TYR A 418 -50.66 16.05 -6.01
C TYR A 418 -51.03 16.71 -4.67
N SER A 419 -50.07 16.98 -3.79
CA SER A 419 -50.32 17.58 -2.47
C SER A 419 -50.30 19.12 -2.44
N THR A 420 -50.01 19.79 -3.55
CA THR A 420 -49.95 21.27 -3.65
C THR A 420 -51.19 21.91 -4.28
N ASN A 421 -52.23 21.13 -4.61
CA ASN A 421 -53.46 21.61 -5.24
C ASN A 421 -54.71 21.23 -4.43
N SER A 422 -54.69 21.37 -3.13
CA SER A 422 -55.89 21.30 -2.28
C SER A 422 -55.95 22.42 -1.26
#